data_f84e1ba0b899bbde2177aa4ab24df29a
#
_entry.id   f84e1ba0b899bbde2177aa4ab24df29a
#
_cell.length_a   1.000
_cell.length_b   1.000
_cell.length_c   1.000
_cell.angle_alpha   90.00
_cell.angle_beta   90.00
_cell.angle_gamma   90.00
#
_symmetry.space_group_name_H-M   'P 1'
#
loop_
_entity.id
_entity.type
_entity.pdbx_description
1 polymer ?
#
loop_
_entity_poly.entity_id
_entity_poly.type
_entity_poly.pdbx_seq_one_letter_code
_entity_poly.pdbx_strand_id
1 'polypeptide(L)'
;MKALLIVYHSLTGGTRQMAEAAAKAAAAEPGAEVRLRQAITAGPDDVLAADGYVFAAPENLAAVSGLMKDFFDRCYYPVLGRINGRPYGLMICAGSDGTNAARQAMRIVTGWRLRAVAEPLIVCTHAQTPEAILAPKVIATNDLEKCRTLGATLAAGLAMGAF
;
A
#
# COMPACT_ATOMS: atom_id res chain seq x y z
N MET A 1 -10.88 7.91 17.18
CA MET A 1 -9.64 8.01 16.37
C MET A 1 -9.94 7.58 14.94
N LYS A 2 -9.30 8.19 13.97
CA LYS A 2 -9.39 7.77 12.56
C LYS A 2 -8.51 6.56 12.31
N ALA A 3 -8.98 5.62 11.48
CA ALA A 3 -8.27 4.37 11.22
C ALA A 3 -7.59 4.40 9.83
N LEU A 4 -6.28 4.16 9.81
CA LEU A 4 -5.49 3.94 8.60
C LEU A 4 -5.23 2.44 8.44
N LEU A 5 -5.70 1.85 7.35
CA LEU A 5 -5.40 0.46 7.00
C LEU A 5 -4.26 0.41 5.99
N ILE A 6 -3.22 -0.32 6.32
CA ILE A 6 -2.10 -0.63 5.41
C ILE A 6 -2.21 -2.10 5.02
N VAL A 7 -2.48 -2.36 3.73
CA VAL A 7 -2.55 -3.73 3.19
C VAL A 7 -1.34 -3.97 2.31
N TYR A 8 -0.62 -5.06 2.54
CA TYR A 8 0.55 -5.39 1.75
C TYR A 8 0.62 -6.86 1.35
N HIS A 9 1.27 -7.11 0.23
CA HIS A 9 1.82 -8.40 -0.15
C HIS A 9 3.32 -8.27 -0.34
N SER A 10 4.10 -9.25 0.09
CA SER A 10 5.54 -9.29 -0.09
C SER A 10 5.99 -10.72 -0.38
N LEU A 11 6.80 -10.90 -1.41
CA LEU A 11 7.37 -12.20 -1.76
C LEU A 11 8.75 -12.39 -1.13
N THR A 12 9.62 -11.38 -1.24
CA THR A 12 11.03 -11.46 -0.82
C THR A 12 11.41 -10.42 0.24
N GLY A 13 10.42 -9.79 0.87
CA GLY A 13 10.61 -8.90 2.01
C GLY A 13 10.75 -7.42 1.68
N GLY A 14 10.90 -7.02 0.42
CA GLY A 14 11.03 -5.60 0.04
C GLY A 14 9.78 -4.80 0.37
N THR A 15 8.64 -5.21 -0.15
CA THR A 15 7.36 -4.54 0.11
C THR A 15 7.01 -4.57 1.61
N ARG A 16 7.32 -5.65 2.31
CA ARG A 16 7.09 -5.73 3.75
C ARG A 16 7.85 -4.63 4.51
N GLN A 17 9.13 -4.43 4.22
CA GLN A 17 9.93 -3.37 4.84
C GLN A 17 9.33 -1.98 4.58
N MET A 18 8.86 -1.73 3.36
CA MET A 18 8.18 -0.48 3.00
C MET A 18 6.89 -0.29 3.80
N ALA A 19 6.05 -1.32 3.89
CA ALA A 19 4.79 -1.27 4.62
C ALA A 19 5.00 -1.11 6.13
N GLU A 20 5.95 -1.83 6.72
CA GLU A 20 6.31 -1.71 8.13
C GLU A 20 6.87 -0.32 8.46
N ALA A 21 7.70 0.26 7.59
CA ALA A 21 8.22 1.61 7.76
C ALA A 21 7.10 2.66 7.74
N ALA A 22 6.17 2.56 6.79
CA ALA A 22 4.99 3.42 6.72
C ALA A 22 4.10 3.27 7.95
N ALA A 23 3.83 2.03 8.38
CA ALA A 23 2.99 1.74 9.54
C ALA A 23 3.59 2.28 10.83
N LYS A 24 4.89 2.11 11.04
CA LYS A 24 5.59 2.62 12.22
C LYS A 24 5.54 4.14 12.31
N ALA A 25 5.76 4.82 11.20
CA ALA A 25 5.71 6.29 11.17
C ALA A 25 4.26 6.80 11.36
N ALA A 26 3.30 6.16 10.70
CA ALA A 26 1.89 6.48 10.87
C ALA A 26 1.40 6.29 12.31
N ALA A 27 1.85 5.23 13.00
CA ALA A 27 1.47 4.94 14.38
C ALA A 27 2.06 5.95 15.41
N ALA A 28 3.07 6.72 15.01
CA ALA A 28 3.62 7.80 15.85
C ALA A 28 2.78 9.09 15.75
N GLU A 29 1.89 9.20 14.77
CA GLU A 29 1.02 10.36 14.60
C GLU A 29 -0.16 10.29 15.59
N PRO A 30 -0.39 11.34 16.40
CA PRO A 30 -1.50 11.33 17.34
C PRO A 30 -2.85 11.40 16.62
N GLY A 31 -3.84 10.69 17.13
CA GLY A 31 -5.21 10.73 16.64
C GLY A 31 -5.54 9.75 15.52
N ALA A 32 -4.58 8.93 15.10
CA ALA A 32 -4.79 7.86 14.13
C ALA A 32 -4.55 6.47 14.75
N GLU A 33 -5.41 5.53 14.45
CA GLU A 33 -5.19 4.09 14.68
C GLU A 33 -4.62 3.48 13.40
N VAL A 34 -3.55 2.69 13.50
CA VAL A 34 -2.91 2.07 12.32
C VAL A 34 -3.07 0.56 12.38
N ARG A 35 -3.57 0.00 11.30
CA ARG A 35 -3.73 -1.45 11.12
C ARG A 35 -2.92 -1.91 9.93
N LEU A 36 -1.92 -2.77 10.18
CA LEU A 36 -1.11 -3.41 9.14
C LEU A 36 -1.62 -4.84 8.90
N ARG A 37 -1.95 -5.17 7.66
CA ARG A 37 -2.50 -6.47 7.27
C ARG A 37 -1.82 -7.01 6.01
N GLN A 38 -1.60 -8.31 5.97
CA GLN A 38 -1.24 -8.98 4.72
C GLN A 38 -2.45 -9.11 3.80
N ALA A 39 -2.26 -8.96 2.50
CA ALA A 39 -3.34 -9.03 1.51
C ALA A 39 -4.12 -10.36 1.56
N ILE A 40 -3.43 -11.46 1.85
CA ILE A 40 -4.06 -12.79 1.93
C ILE A 40 -5.07 -12.89 3.10
N THR A 41 -4.85 -12.16 4.19
CA THR A 41 -5.71 -12.21 5.39
C THR A 41 -6.65 -11.01 5.51
N ALA A 42 -6.31 -9.90 4.86
CA ALA A 42 -7.18 -8.72 4.84
C ALA A 42 -8.48 -9.00 4.09
N GLY A 43 -9.56 -8.42 4.56
CA GLY A 43 -10.89 -8.64 3.99
C GLY A 43 -11.77 -7.39 3.98
N PRO A 44 -13.01 -7.52 3.50
CA PRO A 44 -13.95 -6.42 3.40
C PRO A 44 -14.18 -5.68 4.72
N ASP A 45 -14.24 -6.40 5.84
CA ASP A 45 -14.46 -5.81 7.16
C ASP A 45 -13.31 -4.88 7.58
N ASP A 46 -12.05 -5.27 7.27
CA ASP A 46 -10.89 -4.39 7.50
C ASP A 46 -11.01 -3.10 6.68
N VAL A 47 -11.42 -3.22 5.41
CA VAL A 47 -11.60 -2.09 4.50
C VAL A 47 -12.71 -1.17 4.97
N LEU A 48 -13.86 -1.72 5.36
CA LEU A 48 -15.01 -0.93 5.82
C LEU A 48 -14.72 -0.19 7.12
N ALA A 49 -13.94 -0.78 8.01
CA ALA A 49 -13.61 -0.22 9.32
C ALA A 49 -12.53 0.88 9.27
N ALA A 50 -11.87 1.11 8.11
CA ALA A 50 -10.82 2.11 7.96
C ALA A 50 -11.33 3.39 7.31
N ASP A 51 -10.74 4.53 7.67
CA ASP A 51 -11.04 5.85 7.08
C ASP A 51 -10.13 6.20 5.90
N GLY A 52 -8.98 5.52 5.77
CA GLY A 52 -8.03 5.71 4.69
C GLY A 52 -7.12 4.49 4.53
N TYR A 53 -6.36 4.46 3.43
CA TYR A 53 -5.64 3.25 3.01
C TYR A 53 -4.23 3.53 2.53
N VAL A 54 -3.32 2.58 2.76
CA VAL A 54 -2.09 2.39 1.98
C VAL A 54 -2.12 0.99 1.39
N PHE A 55 -1.95 0.87 0.08
CA PHE A 55 -1.76 -0.41 -0.58
C PHE A 55 -0.29 -0.55 -0.97
N ALA A 56 0.33 -1.68 -0.64
CA ALA A 56 1.73 -1.94 -0.92
C ALA A 56 1.90 -3.32 -1.54
N ALA A 57 2.45 -3.38 -2.75
CA ALA A 57 2.61 -4.63 -3.48
C ALA A 57 3.90 -4.66 -4.30
N PRO A 58 4.48 -5.84 -4.54
CA PRO A 58 5.52 -5.97 -5.53
C PRO A 58 4.96 -5.95 -6.95
N GLU A 59 5.78 -5.49 -7.88
CA GLU A 59 5.59 -5.78 -9.31
C GLU A 59 6.09 -7.20 -9.59
N ASN A 60 5.22 -8.05 -10.11
CA ASN A 60 5.54 -9.39 -10.56
C ASN A 60 5.13 -9.54 -12.02
N LEU A 61 6.07 -9.91 -12.91
CA LEU A 61 5.81 -10.07 -14.34
C LEU A 61 5.12 -8.83 -14.95
N ALA A 62 5.68 -7.66 -14.66
CA ALA A 62 5.20 -6.35 -15.11
C ALA A 62 3.78 -5.97 -14.63
N ALA A 63 3.26 -6.62 -13.61
CA ALA A 63 1.89 -6.43 -13.11
C ALA A 63 1.87 -6.33 -11.58
N VAL A 64 0.76 -5.84 -11.02
CA VAL A 64 0.53 -5.94 -9.58
C VAL A 64 0.46 -7.41 -9.18
N SER A 65 1.05 -7.75 -8.03
CA SER A 65 1.15 -9.14 -7.58
C SER A 65 -0.21 -9.82 -7.44
N GLY A 66 -0.26 -11.13 -7.71
CA GLY A 66 -1.49 -11.91 -7.73
C GLY A 66 -2.26 -11.88 -6.40
N LEU A 67 -1.57 -11.97 -5.26
CA LEU A 67 -2.25 -11.92 -3.95
C LEU A 67 -2.81 -10.54 -3.63
N MET A 68 -2.19 -9.45 -4.08
CA MET A 68 -2.80 -8.13 -3.96
C MET A 68 -4.03 -8.00 -4.88
N LYS A 69 -3.95 -8.52 -6.10
CA LYS A 69 -5.11 -8.54 -7.01
C LYS A 69 -6.25 -9.37 -6.43
N ASP A 70 -5.96 -10.53 -5.84
CA ASP A 70 -6.95 -11.35 -5.14
C ASP A 70 -7.64 -10.58 -4.00
N PHE A 71 -6.88 -9.85 -3.19
CA PHE A 71 -7.44 -8.98 -2.16
C PHE A 71 -8.42 -7.96 -2.77
N PHE A 72 -8.02 -7.28 -3.84
CA PHE A 72 -8.91 -6.32 -4.52
C PHE A 72 -10.18 -7.00 -5.05
N ASP A 73 -10.06 -8.17 -5.65
CA ASP A 73 -11.20 -8.93 -6.18
C ASP A 73 -12.18 -9.35 -5.07
N ARG A 74 -11.67 -9.88 -3.96
CA ARG A 74 -12.50 -10.33 -2.83
C ARG A 74 -13.23 -9.20 -2.13
N CYS A 75 -12.65 -8.00 -2.12
CA CYS A 75 -13.22 -6.88 -1.39
C CYS A 75 -14.16 -6.01 -2.23
N TYR A 76 -14.04 -6.01 -3.56
CA TYR A 76 -14.71 -5.02 -4.42
C TYR A 76 -16.21 -4.91 -4.17
N TYR A 77 -16.96 -5.98 -4.36
CA TYR A 77 -18.43 -5.92 -4.24
C TYR A 77 -18.91 -5.64 -2.81
N PRO A 78 -18.33 -6.25 -1.75
CA PRO A 78 -18.75 -5.94 -0.38
C PRO A 78 -18.54 -4.48 0.03
N VAL A 79 -17.54 -3.77 -0.54
CA VAL A 79 -17.24 -2.38 -0.16
C VAL A 79 -17.79 -1.34 -1.14
N LEU A 80 -18.30 -1.78 -2.30
CA LEU A 80 -18.76 -0.89 -3.37
C LEU A 80 -19.81 0.11 -2.88
N GLY A 81 -19.55 1.40 -3.12
CA GLY A 81 -20.45 2.48 -2.73
C GLY A 81 -20.38 2.88 -1.25
N ARG A 82 -19.61 2.16 -0.42
CA ARG A 82 -19.53 2.37 1.03
C ARG A 82 -18.28 3.12 1.51
N ILE A 83 -17.30 3.28 0.64
CA ILE A 83 -15.99 3.88 0.96
C ILE A 83 -15.61 5.03 0.02
N ASN A 84 -16.59 5.58 -0.69
CA ASN A 84 -16.36 6.63 -1.69
C ASN A 84 -15.62 7.83 -1.09
N GLY A 85 -14.61 8.32 -1.80
CA GLY A 85 -13.84 9.50 -1.44
C GLY A 85 -12.80 9.30 -0.33
N ARG A 86 -12.72 8.11 0.29
CA ARG A 86 -11.69 7.86 1.30
C ARG A 86 -10.29 7.99 0.67
N PRO A 87 -9.32 8.58 1.40
CA PRO A 87 -7.98 8.82 0.88
C PRO A 87 -7.16 7.53 0.78
N TYR A 88 -6.28 7.46 -0.22
CA TYR A 88 -5.31 6.38 -0.28
C TYR A 88 -3.94 6.83 -0.77
N GLY A 89 -2.92 6.06 -0.40
CA GLY A 89 -1.57 6.06 -0.96
C GLY A 89 -1.21 4.69 -1.52
N LEU A 90 -0.25 4.65 -2.44
CA LEU A 90 0.19 3.43 -3.11
C LEU A 90 1.71 3.31 -3.06
N MET A 91 2.20 2.13 -2.72
CA MET A 91 3.62 1.77 -2.75
C MET A 91 3.83 0.53 -3.62
N ILE A 92 4.79 0.59 -4.54
CA ILE A 92 5.19 -0.54 -5.39
C ILE A 92 6.69 -0.82 -5.19
N CYS A 93 7.02 -2.08 -4.94
CA CYS A 93 8.39 -2.56 -4.92
C CYS A 93 8.65 -3.33 -6.22
N ALA A 94 9.55 -2.83 -7.03
CA ALA A 94 9.83 -3.38 -8.36
C ALA A 94 11.30 -3.77 -8.53
N GLY A 95 11.59 -4.55 -9.56
CA GLY A 95 12.95 -4.80 -10.00
C GLY A 95 13.52 -3.58 -10.72
N SER A 96 12.93 -3.21 -11.86
CA SER A 96 13.46 -2.15 -12.73
C SER A 96 12.46 -1.06 -13.11
N ASP A 97 11.15 -1.28 -13.00
CA ASP A 97 10.15 -0.31 -13.48
C ASP A 97 9.03 -0.06 -12.44
N GLY A 98 8.07 -0.95 -12.30
CA GLY A 98 6.93 -0.80 -11.39
C GLY A 98 5.77 0.06 -11.94
N THR A 99 5.95 0.75 -13.04
CA THR A 99 4.96 1.71 -13.58
C THR A 99 3.64 1.03 -13.92
N ASN A 100 3.67 -0.16 -14.56
CA ASN A 100 2.44 -0.85 -14.92
C ASN A 100 1.70 -1.39 -13.70
N ALA A 101 2.39 -1.92 -12.71
CA ALA A 101 1.79 -2.37 -11.45
C ALA A 101 1.10 -1.20 -10.73
N ALA A 102 1.76 -0.03 -10.66
CA ALA A 102 1.18 1.17 -10.09
C ALA A 102 -0.07 1.61 -10.85
N ARG A 103 -0.01 1.64 -12.18
CA ARG A 103 -1.15 2.00 -13.02
C ARG A 103 -2.35 1.06 -12.83
N GLN A 104 -2.11 -0.24 -12.75
CA GLN A 104 -3.15 -1.24 -12.50
C GLN A 104 -3.82 -1.04 -11.14
N ALA A 105 -3.03 -0.91 -10.08
CA ALA A 105 -3.56 -0.69 -8.74
C ALA A 105 -4.38 0.61 -8.66
N MET A 106 -3.87 1.72 -9.20
CA MET A 106 -4.59 3.00 -9.25
C MET A 106 -5.92 2.87 -10.00
N ARG A 107 -5.92 2.17 -11.14
CA ARG A 107 -7.15 1.96 -11.91
C ARG A 107 -8.19 1.15 -11.12
N ILE A 108 -7.76 0.13 -10.39
CA ILE A 108 -8.64 -0.69 -9.54
C ILE A 108 -9.27 0.18 -8.45
N VAL A 109 -8.45 0.91 -7.69
CA VAL A 109 -8.97 1.70 -6.56
C VAL A 109 -9.71 2.97 -6.99
N THR A 110 -9.51 3.42 -8.23
CA THR A 110 -10.41 4.40 -8.86
C THR A 110 -11.81 3.82 -9.05
N GLY A 111 -11.90 2.54 -9.43
CA GLY A 111 -13.17 1.80 -9.46
C GLY A 111 -13.81 1.66 -8.07
N TRP A 112 -13.00 1.60 -7.01
CA TRP A 112 -13.47 1.66 -5.62
C TRP A 112 -13.89 3.09 -5.20
N ARG A 113 -13.69 4.08 -6.07
CA ARG A 113 -13.98 5.50 -5.85
C ARG A 113 -13.17 6.11 -4.70
N LEU A 114 -11.97 5.60 -4.48
CA LEU A 114 -11.01 6.19 -3.55
C LEU A 114 -10.33 7.43 -4.17
N ARG A 115 -9.80 8.29 -3.31
CA ARG A 115 -9.10 9.51 -3.71
C ARG A 115 -7.61 9.40 -3.42
N ALA A 116 -6.78 9.49 -4.46
CA ALA A 116 -5.33 9.55 -4.30
C ALA A 116 -4.92 10.84 -3.58
N VAL A 117 -4.06 10.74 -2.58
CA VAL A 117 -3.52 11.90 -1.83
C VAL A 117 -2.04 12.13 -2.08
N ALA A 118 -1.39 11.23 -2.80
CA ALA A 118 0.00 11.34 -3.23
C ALA A 118 0.20 10.56 -4.52
N GLU A 119 1.26 10.89 -5.25
CA GLU A 119 1.73 10.07 -6.36
C GLU A 119 2.17 8.69 -5.86
N PRO A 120 2.05 7.64 -6.69
CA PRO A 120 2.55 6.32 -6.32
C PRO A 120 4.03 6.35 -5.99
N LEU A 121 4.41 5.75 -4.86
CA LEU A 121 5.80 5.58 -4.49
C LEU A 121 6.31 4.26 -5.07
N ILE A 122 7.20 4.34 -6.06
CA ILE A 122 7.84 3.18 -6.67
C ILE A 122 9.28 3.10 -6.18
N VAL A 123 9.65 1.95 -5.60
CA VAL A 123 11.01 1.65 -5.17
C VAL A 123 11.55 0.51 -6.04
N CYS A 124 12.66 0.77 -6.75
CA CYS A 124 13.32 -0.21 -7.59
C CYS A 124 14.52 -0.82 -6.85
N THR A 125 14.58 -2.15 -6.80
CA THR A 125 15.67 -2.91 -6.18
C THR A 125 16.80 -3.23 -7.15
N HIS A 126 16.56 -3.02 -8.46
CA HIS A 126 17.49 -3.34 -9.55
C HIS A 126 17.87 -4.83 -9.65
N ALA A 127 17.07 -5.72 -9.07
CA ALA A 127 17.24 -7.16 -9.22
C ALA A 127 16.85 -7.59 -10.64
N GLN A 128 17.83 -8.13 -11.39
CA GLN A 128 17.68 -8.44 -12.81
C GLN A 128 17.90 -9.92 -13.15
N THR A 129 18.46 -10.71 -12.24
CA THR A 129 18.67 -12.15 -12.43
C THR A 129 17.67 -12.94 -11.58
N PRO A 130 17.31 -14.20 -11.95
CA PRO A 130 16.45 -15.03 -11.12
C PRO A 130 16.93 -15.15 -9.67
N GLU A 131 18.23 -15.30 -9.46
CA GLU A 131 18.83 -15.38 -8.13
C GLU A 131 18.61 -14.09 -7.33
N ALA A 132 18.86 -12.93 -7.94
CA ALA A 132 18.66 -11.62 -7.30
C ALA A 132 17.17 -11.34 -7.06
N ILE A 133 16.29 -11.73 -7.99
CA ILE A 133 14.85 -11.55 -7.88
C ILE A 133 14.28 -12.39 -6.73
N LEU A 134 14.75 -13.61 -6.56
CA LEU A 134 14.27 -14.52 -5.52
C LEU A 134 14.96 -14.32 -4.16
N ALA A 135 16.07 -13.60 -4.12
CA ALA A 135 16.80 -13.34 -2.87
C ALA A 135 16.04 -12.38 -1.97
N PRO A 136 16.20 -12.48 -0.63
CA PRO A 136 15.69 -11.49 0.31
C PRO A 136 16.15 -10.09 -0.07
N LYS A 137 15.24 -9.11 -0.03
CA LYS A 137 15.55 -7.72 -0.36
C LYS A 137 15.95 -6.92 0.88
N VAL A 138 16.79 -5.92 0.64
CA VAL A 138 17.07 -4.86 1.62
C VAL A 138 16.75 -3.53 0.95
N ILE A 139 15.79 -2.82 1.49
CA ILE A 139 15.38 -1.51 0.96
C ILE A 139 16.29 -0.42 1.54
N ALA A 140 16.79 0.45 0.68
CA ALA A 140 17.67 1.54 1.06
C ALA A 140 16.98 2.49 2.05
N THR A 141 17.77 3.07 2.97
CA THR A 141 17.25 3.94 4.04
C THR A 141 16.48 5.15 3.49
N ASN A 142 16.97 5.77 2.42
CA ASN A 142 16.28 6.91 1.81
C ASN A 142 14.92 6.53 1.20
N ASP A 143 14.77 5.33 0.67
CA ASP A 143 13.48 4.84 0.16
C ASP A 143 12.53 4.48 1.31
N LEU A 144 13.04 3.92 2.40
CA LEU A 144 12.25 3.72 3.62
C LEU A 144 11.78 5.05 4.22
N GLU A 145 12.59 6.12 4.15
CA GLU A 145 12.15 7.47 4.59
C GLU A 145 10.97 8.00 3.77
N LYS A 146 10.95 7.76 2.47
CA LYS A 146 9.78 8.10 1.63
C LYS A 146 8.53 7.33 2.06
N CYS A 147 8.69 6.04 2.40
CA CYS A 147 7.59 5.22 2.91
C CYS A 147 7.08 5.75 4.26
N ARG A 148 7.98 6.11 5.18
CA ARG A 148 7.63 6.74 6.46
C ARG A 148 6.86 8.04 6.26
N THR A 149 7.35 8.90 5.37
CA THR A 149 6.68 10.17 5.04
C THR A 149 5.27 9.94 4.52
N LEU A 150 5.07 8.98 3.62
CA LEU A 150 3.74 8.65 3.11
C LEU A 150 2.80 8.19 4.23
N GLY A 151 3.27 7.27 5.08
CA GLY A 151 2.47 6.76 6.20
C GLY A 151 2.08 7.85 7.19
N ALA A 152 3.06 8.65 7.63
CA ALA A 152 2.83 9.76 8.55
C ALA A 152 1.88 10.82 7.97
N THR A 153 2.07 11.19 6.70
CA THR A 153 1.21 12.16 6.01
C THR A 153 -0.25 11.70 5.97
N LEU A 154 -0.49 10.42 5.63
CA LEU A 154 -1.84 9.88 5.62
C LEU A 154 -2.46 9.85 7.01
N ALA A 155 -1.73 9.40 8.02
CA ALA A 155 -2.23 9.34 9.39
C ALA A 155 -2.55 10.74 9.94
N ALA A 156 -1.63 11.69 9.78
CA ALA A 156 -1.82 13.08 10.21
C ALA A 156 -2.99 13.74 9.48
N GLY A 157 -3.09 13.57 8.16
CA GLY A 157 -4.18 14.12 7.35
C GLY A 157 -5.54 13.57 7.75
N LEU A 158 -5.64 12.26 8.04
CA LEU A 158 -6.85 11.64 8.55
C LEU A 158 -7.23 12.21 9.93
N ALA A 159 -6.26 12.31 10.85
CA ALA A 159 -6.49 12.83 12.20
C ALA A 159 -7.00 14.28 12.19
N MET A 160 -6.49 15.10 11.27
CA MET A 160 -6.87 16.51 11.10
C MET A 160 -8.14 16.72 10.25
N GLY A 161 -8.65 15.66 9.59
CA GLY A 161 -9.75 15.79 8.65
C GLY A 161 -9.39 16.57 7.37
N ALA A 162 -8.14 16.48 6.93
CA ALA A 162 -7.64 17.18 5.74
C ALA A 162 -8.00 16.48 4.42
N PHE A 163 -8.51 15.26 4.49
CA PHE A 163 -8.85 14.44 3.32
C PHE A 163 -10.34 14.16 3.21
#